data_e2995861365c038a7f452b3bf0425060
#
_entry.id   e2995861365c038a7f452b3bf0425060
#
_cell.length_a   1.000
_cell.length_b   1.000
_cell.length_c   1.000
_cell.angle_alpha   90.00
_cell.angle_beta   90.00
_cell.angle_gamma   90.00
#
_symmetry.space_group_name_H-M   'P 1'
#
loop_
_entity.id
_entity.type
_entity.pdbx_description
1 polymer ?
#
loop_
_entity_poly.entity_id
_entity_poly.type
_entity_poly.pdbx_seq_one_letter_code
_entity_poly.pdbx_strand_id
1 'polypeptide(L)'
;MIENRSFSFVDCYGDVGDYYTKPAWGYGWNATKECGEGRMEYVTGSPISRVNPWYLRFTAQDAGQGFWNKAYDGIYLEKGKTYTVRFYARAAQYPEGNITVQVTKDGRICAQAEVSCIHAPEKTWQKWNLYEAALEAGETIRNGRFTISLTKPGTVEFDLISMMPDDAVAGVFRKDLFDLLKGLHPGFLRFPGGCIIEGNTLENRYRWKESVGDIKDRRTNFNRWAVHLTSEENGWHTQYSHYNQTLGIGFYEYFLLCELIGAKPLPVLNVGLACQFQSYELVEMDEPEFQEFLQDAVDLIEFANGPADSTWGSVRAKMGHPEPFGLTMVGIGNEQWQTEKIDFFGRYQAFEKAIHAKYPEIKLIGSAGPDITSEHYDKAWEFYKKEVPARDNFCYAVDEHYYVKPDWFYAHTDFYDEYPRDVKVFSGEYASHPISGMNLPQANTLGGALAEAAFLTGVERNADVVVLASYAPLFARVGYAQWSPDMIWFDETKAYGTPSYFVQKLYGENMGTVTLAMDGQEKELRKEQVYANVSLDERTGDLILKVVNHNDCEKTLELDLGSFRAAGTAKNVILTGEGENAYNCIEHPDSVKLSECESNAADGIVLPANSFVVTRIPTVR
;
A
#
# COMPACT_ATOMS: atom_id res chain seq x y z
N MET A 1 10.21 12.22 3.51
CA MET A 1 11.07 13.02 2.61
C MET A 1 12.56 12.76 2.86
N ILE A 2 12.95 12.18 3.95
CA ILE A 2 14.35 11.87 4.27
C ILE A 2 14.56 10.37 4.18
N GLU A 3 15.60 9.94 3.43
CA GLU A 3 16.00 8.54 3.33
C GLU A 3 16.87 8.13 4.50
N ASN A 4 16.83 6.82 4.83
CA ASN A 4 17.63 6.24 5.91
C ASN A 4 17.62 7.09 7.18
N ARG A 5 16.43 7.48 7.62
CA ARG A 5 16.19 8.44 8.72
C ARG A 5 16.85 8.04 10.04
N SER A 6 17.04 6.75 10.28
CA SER A 6 17.58 6.15 11.51
C SER A 6 19.01 5.66 11.36
N PHE A 7 19.65 5.93 10.23
CA PHE A 7 21.00 5.43 9.91
C PHE A 7 21.18 3.91 10.01
N SER A 8 20.09 3.17 10.06
CA SER A 8 20.10 1.70 10.26
C SER A 8 20.46 0.92 9.00
N PHE A 9 20.31 1.54 7.82
CA PHE A 9 20.66 0.92 6.54
C PHE A 9 22.09 1.31 6.18
N VAL A 10 23.05 0.69 6.85
CA VAL A 10 24.47 1.01 6.69
C VAL A 10 25.15 0.24 5.57
N ASP A 11 24.59 -0.90 5.18
CA ASP A 11 25.18 -1.86 4.26
C ASP A 11 24.20 -2.20 3.13
N CYS A 12 23.69 -1.19 2.42
CA CYS A 12 22.71 -1.34 1.36
C CYS A 12 23.34 -1.17 -0.01
N TYR A 13 22.86 -1.96 -0.97
CA TYR A 13 23.15 -1.74 -2.38
C TYR A 13 22.29 -0.60 -2.94
N GLY A 14 22.91 0.20 -3.78
CA GLY A 14 22.21 1.10 -4.67
C GLY A 14 22.48 2.57 -4.42
N ASP A 15 23.18 3.18 -5.35
CA ASP A 15 22.86 4.53 -5.74
C ASP A 15 21.56 4.45 -6.55
N VAL A 16 20.64 5.33 -6.25
CA VAL A 16 19.35 5.44 -6.93
C VAL A 16 19.60 5.59 -8.45
N GLY A 17 19.10 4.65 -9.22
CA GLY A 17 19.35 4.57 -10.67
C GLY A 17 20.22 3.40 -11.13
N ASP A 18 20.97 2.79 -10.21
CA ASP A 18 21.77 1.61 -10.52
C ASP A 18 21.36 0.45 -9.61
N TYR A 19 20.35 -0.29 -10.03
CA TYR A 19 19.74 -1.41 -9.31
C TYR A 19 20.73 -2.48 -8.81
N TYR A 20 21.97 -2.50 -9.30
CA TYR A 20 22.81 -3.67 -9.17
C TYR A 20 24.29 -3.40 -8.82
N THR A 21 24.75 -2.19 -8.57
CA THR A 21 26.16 -1.99 -8.78
C THR A 21 27.05 -1.52 -7.64
N LYS A 22 26.59 -0.99 -6.51
CA LYS A 22 27.55 -0.63 -5.45
C LYS A 22 26.94 -0.63 -4.05
N PRO A 23 27.63 -1.24 -3.06
CA PRO A 23 27.34 -1.00 -1.65
C PRO A 23 27.61 0.48 -1.33
N ALA A 24 26.57 1.19 -0.90
CA ALA A 24 26.72 2.56 -0.41
C ALA A 24 26.72 2.52 1.12
N TRP A 25 27.88 2.61 1.71
CA TRP A 25 27.99 2.77 3.15
C TRP A 25 27.28 4.05 3.60
N GLY A 26 26.35 3.92 4.51
CA GLY A 26 25.59 5.06 5.00
C GLY A 26 24.60 5.65 3.99
N TYR A 27 23.95 4.81 3.23
CA TYR A 27 22.95 5.14 2.22
C TYR A 27 22.09 6.38 2.57
N GLY A 28 21.95 7.28 1.60
CA GLY A 28 21.16 8.51 1.69
C GLY A 28 21.91 9.72 2.27
N TRP A 29 23.00 9.52 3.01
CA TRP A 29 23.70 10.60 3.71
C TRP A 29 25.11 10.84 3.22
N ASN A 30 25.51 12.11 3.11
CA ASN A 30 26.82 12.53 2.64
C ASN A 30 27.29 13.77 3.42
N ALA A 31 28.61 13.95 3.53
CA ALA A 31 29.20 15.17 4.06
C ALA A 31 29.14 16.30 3.03
N THR A 32 28.98 17.54 3.49
CA THR A 32 29.01 18.70 2.59
C THR A 32 30.44 19.03 2.16
N LYS A 33 30.63 19.33 0.88
CA LYS A 33 31.91 19.86 0.35
C LYS A 33 31.94 21.38 0.27
N GLU A 34 30.79 22.02 0.41
CA GLU A 34 30.63 23.48 0.25
C GLU A 34 31.24 24.28 1.40
N CYS A 35 31.28 23.66 2.59
CA CYS A 35 31.85 24.27 3.80
C CYS A 35 33.05 23.48 4.36
N GLY A 36 33.74 22.73 3.51
CA GLY A 36 34.72 21.74 3.94
C GLY A 36 34.05 20.43 4.40
N GLU A 37 34.83 19.37 4.44
CA GLU A 37 34.34 18.04 4.82
C GLU A 37 34.38 17.90 6.35
N GLY A 38 33.22 17.84 7.01
CA GLY A 38 33.12 17.31 8.36
C GLY A 38 33.33 15.78 8.36
N ARG A 39 33.53 15.20 9.53
CA ARG A 39 33.70 13.75 9.69
C ARG A 39 32.38 13.11 10.08
N MET A 40 31.92 12.19 9.27
CA MET A 40 30.76 11.33 9.53
C MET A 40 31.23 9.95 10.00
N GLU A 41 30.62 9.45 11.09
CA GLU A 41 30.88 8.13 11.63
C GLU A 41 29.54 7.48 12.02
N TYR A 42 29.29 6.27 11.48
CA TYR A 42 28.16 5.44 11.92
C TYR A 42 28.60 4.65 13.14
N VAL A 43 27.89 4.80 14.24
CA VAL A 43 28.28 4.25 15.55
C VAL A 43 27.11 3.56 16.24
N THR A 44 27.40 2.63 17.18
CA THR A 44 26.40 1.82 17.89
C THR A 44 26.54 1.89 19.42
N GLY A 45 27.53 2.62 19.95
CA GLY A 45 27.95 2.50 21.36
C GLY A 45 26.90 2.88 22.40
N SER A 46 26.01 3.83 22.10
CA SER A 46 24.96 4.31 23.03
C SER A 46 23.75 4.81 22.25
N PRO A 47 23.03 3.95 21.53
CA PRO A 47 21.91 4.34 20.70
C PRO A 47 20.74 4.89 21.52
N ILE A 48 19.83 5.60 20.86
CA ILE A 48 18.56 6.02 21.45
C ILE A 48 17.65 4.80 21.71
N SER A 49 17.73 3.80 20.85
CA SER A 49 17.03 2.52 21.01
C SER A 49 17.95 1.35 20.65
N ARG A 50 17.78 0.23 21.35
CA ARG A 50 18.57 -0.98 21.09
C ARG A 50 18.12 -1.73 19.85
N VAL A 51 16.87 -1.52 19.40
CA VAL A 51 16.32 -2.20 18.20
C VAL A 51 16.85 -1.58 16.92
N ASN A 52 17.25 -0.28 16.97
CA ASN A 52 17.92 0.43 15.89
C ASN A 52 19.24 0.98 16.44
N PRO A 53 20.30 0.16 16.50
CA PRO A 53 21.50 0.51 17.26
C PRO A 53 22.40 1.54 16.56
N TRP A 54 22.21 1.78 15.27
CA TRP A 54 23.04 2.70 14.51
C TRP A 54 22.56 4.15 14.66
N TYR A 55 23.50 5.05 14.74
CA TYR A 55 23.27 6.50 14.70
C TYR A 55 24.48 7.21 14.09
N LEU A 56 24.29 8.44 13.63
CA LEU A 56 25.35 9.26 13.05
C LEU A 56 26.05 10.06 14.14
N ARG A 57 27.39 10.00 14.19
CA ARG A 57 28.25 10.96 14.86
C ARG A 57 28.86 11.88 13.82
N PHE A 58 28.59 13.16 13.90
CA PHE A 58 29.14 14.17 13.03
C PHE A 58 30.06 15.11 13.79
N THR A 59 31.31 15.28 13.30
CA THR A 59 32.31 16.20 13.86
C THR A 59 32.60 17.29 12.85
N ALA A 60 32.31 18.54 13.21
CA ALA A 60 32.70 19.73 12.49
C ALA A 60 34.05 20.26 13.01
N GLN A 61 34.99 20.54 12.12
CA GLN A 61 36.26 21.23 12.46
C GLN A 61 36.09 22.74 12.34
N ASP A 62 35.22 23.20 11.43
CA ASP A 62 34.90 24.58 11.18
C ASP A 62 33.39 24.83 11.25
N ALA A 63 33.02 26.09 11.56
CA ALA A 63 31.61 26.49 11.52
C ALA A 63 31.01 26.34 10.12
N GLY A 64 29.76 25.88 10.05
CA GLY A 64 29.02 25.67 8.81
C GLY A 64 29.24 24.30 8.16
N GLN A 65 30.17 23.48 8.64
CA GLN A 65 30.30 22.10 8.18
C GLN A 65 29.06 21.29 8.58
N GLY A 66 28.65 20.36 7.70
CA GLY A 66 27.44 19.58 7.87
C GLY A 66 27.39 18.35 6.98
N PHE A 67 26.26 17.69 7.01
CA PHE A 67 25.93 16.52 6.21
C PHE A 67 24.56 16.70 5.57
N TRP A 68 24.31 16.00 4.48
CA TRP A 68 23.12 16.22 3.69
C TRP A 68 22.46 14.94 3.17
N ASN A 69 21.20 15.07 2.81
CA ASN A 69 20.35 14.04 2.22
C ASN A 69 19.60 14.63 1.02
N LYS A 70 19.56 13.92 -0.08
CA LYS A 70 18.84 14.36 -1.29
C LYS A 70 17.55 13.58 -1.54
N ALA A 71 17.17 12.66 -0.64
CA ALA A 71 16.08 11.71 -0.88
C ALA A 71 16.28 10.94 -2.20
N TYR A 72 15.21 10.46 -2.84
CA TYR A 72 15.29 9.73 -4.10
C TYR A 72 15.66 10.65 -5.28
N ASP A 73 14.90 11.72 -5.51
CA ASP A 73 15.04 12.64 -6.64
C ASP A 73 15.27 14.09 -6.20
N GLY A 74 15.83 14.26 -5.01
CA GLY A 74 15.96 15.55 -4.39
C GLY A 74 14.73 15.93 -3.56
N ILE A 75 14.91 16.94 -2.72
CA ILE A 75 13.83 17.49 -1.89
C ILE A 75 12.96 18.41 -2.74
N TYR A 76 11.66 18.16 -2.71
CA TYR A 76 10.65 19.06 -3.27
C TYR A 76 10.16 20.01 -2.19
N LEU A 77 10.14 21.30 -2.48
CA LEU A 77 9.47 22.33 -1.68
C LEU A 77 8.43 23.04 -2.54
N GLU A 78 7.31 23.35 -1.94
CA GLU A 78 6.25 24.15 -2.54
C GLU A 78 6.17 25.49 -1.84
N LYS A 79 6.24 26.59 -2.60
CA LYS A 79 6.21 27.95 -2.08
C LYS A 79 5.02 28.19 -1.14
N GLY A 80 5.31 28.71 0.03
CA GLY A 80 4.30 29.04 1.05
C GLY A 80 3.93 27.89 1.99
N LYS A 81 4.40 26.66 1.73
CA LYS A 81 4.25 25.55 2.68
C LYS A 81 5.33 25.59 3.75
N THR A 82 4.98 25.09 4.92
CA THR A 82 5.88 24.83 6.03
C THR A 82 6.21 23.35 6.10
N TYR A 83 7.47 23.02 6.39
CA TYR A 83 7.94 21.66 6.55
C TYR A 83 8.51 21.49 7.95
N THR A 84 7.91 20.58 8.73
CA THR A 84 8.40 20.28 10.07
C THR A 84 9.54 19.27 9.98
N VAL A 85 10.72 19.68 10.45
CA VAL A 85 11.89 18.83 10.61
C VAL A 85 11.95 18.38 12.06
N ARG A 86 12.07 17.06 12.28
CA ARG A 86 12.28 16.45 13.60
C ARG A 86 13.50 15.57 13.57
N PHE A 87 14.29 15.63 14.62
CA PHE A 87 15.44 14.74 14.80
C PHE A 87 15.79 14.61 16.27
N TYR A 88 16.35 13.48 16.63
CA TYR A 88 17.01 13.34 17.91
C TYR A 88 18.48 13.73 17.78
N ALA A 89 18.97 14.47 18.77
CA ALA A 89 20.38 14.81 18.84
C ALA A 89 20.90 14.76 20.28
N ARG A 90 22.21 14.52 20.37
CA ARG A 90 22.96 14.52 21.60
C ARG A 90 24.32 15.16 21.33
N ALA A 91 24.71 16.14 22.17
CA ALA A 91 25.97 16.79 22.02
C ALA A 91 27.08 16.02 22.75
N ALA A 92 27.95 15.35 22.00
CA ALA A 92 29.07 14.63 22.57
C ALA A 92 30.18 15.61 23.05
N GLN A 93 30.51 16.59 22.21
CA GLN A 93 31.50 17.65 22.50
C GLN A 93 31.11 18.93 21.72
N TYR A 94 30.02 19.58 22.15
CA TYR A 94 29.50 20.76 21.48
C TYR A 94 28.90 21.73 22.51
N PRO A 95 29.75 22.42 23.27
CA PRO A 95 29.32 23.14 24.47
C PRO A 95 28.52 24.41 24.18
N GLU A 96 28.67 25.04 23.04
CA GLU A 96 28.04 26.33 22.70
C GLU A 96 27.82 26.45 21.20
N GLY A 97 26.74 25.91 20.67
CA GLY A 97 26.43 26.07 19.27
C GLY A 97 24.97 25.78 18.96
N ASN A 98 24.57 26.14 17.78
CA ASN A 98 23.27 25.82 17.24
C ASN A 98 23.42 24.83 16.08
N ILE A 99 22.31 24.16 15.75
CA ILE A 99 22.19 23.33 14.55
C ILE A 99 21.41 24.13 13.54
N THR A 100 21.95 24.31 12.34
CA THR A 100 21.21 24.84 11.21
C THR A 100 20.63 23.70 10.40
N VAL A 101 19.33 23.74 10.13
CA VAL A 101 18.63 22.86 9.17
C VAL A 101 18.23 23.70 7.97
N GLN A 102 18.51 23.22 6.78
CA GLN A 102 18.23 23.98 5.56
C GLN A 102 17.94 23.07 4.38
N VAL A 103 17.22 23.60 3.40
CA VAL A 103 17.11 23.04 2.06
C VAL A 103 17.76 24.01 1.08
N THR A 104 18.71 23.50 0.30
CA THR A 104 19.44 24.27 -0.69
C THR A 104 19.19 23.70 -2.09
N LYS A 105 19.31 24.57 -3.11
CA LYS A 105 19.35 24.21 -4.52
C LYS A 105 20.40 25.06 -5.23
N ASP A 106 21.31 24.42 -5.94
CA ASP A 106 22.37 25.09 -6.72
C ASP A 106 23.14 26.15 -5.88
N GLY A 107 23.47 25.78 -4.63
CA GLY A 107 24.19 26.66 -3.69
C GLY A 107 23.35 27.78 -3.05
N ARG A 108 22.04 27.90 -3.39
CA ARG A 108 21.13 28.87 -2.77
C ARG A 108 20.31 28.23 -1.64
N ILE A 109 20.11 28.95 -0.57
CA ILE A 109 19.21 28.55 0.52
C ILE A 109 17.77 28.85 0.09
N CYS A 110 16.92 27.81 0.09
CA CYS A 110 15.51 27.89 -0.29
C CYS A 110 14.58 27.88 0.94
N ALA A 111 15.03 27.24 2.03
CA ALA A 111 14.40 27.27 3.34
C ALA A 111 15.47 27.03 4.41
N GLN A 112 15.35 27.68 5.55
CA GLN A 112 16.32 27.55 6.65
C GLN A 112 15.66 27.80 7.99
N ALA A 113 16.10 27.05 8.99
CA ALA A 113 15.83 27.33 10.40
C ALA A 113 17.07 27.00 11.24
N GLU A 114 17.19 27.67 12.39
CA GLU A 114 18.22 27.39 13.36
C GLU A 114 17.61 26.86 14.64
N VAL A 115 18.14 25.73 15.10
CA VAL A 115 17.72 25.08 16.33
C VAL A 115 18.76 25.34 17.40
N SER A 116 18.34 25.99 18.47
CA SER A 116 19.21 26.23 19.63
C SER A 116 19.47 24.89 20.34
N CYS A 117 20.67 24.44 20.22
CA CYS A 117 21.04 23.14 20.70
C CYS A 117 21.25 23.07 22.16
N ILE A 118 21.38 24.02 22.95
CA ILE A 118 22.01 23.62 24.20
C ILE A 118 22.15 24.76 25.15
N HIS A 119 21.07 25.13 25.70
CA HIS A 119 21.10 25.71 27.04
C HIS A 119 20.30 24.85 28.02
N ALA A 120 20.49 23.51 27.91
CA ALA A 120 19.97 22.64 28.94
C ALA A 120 20.92 22.66 30.16
N PRO A 121 20.39 22.63 31.38
CA PRO A 121 21.20 22.51 32.57
C PRO A 121 22.16 21.33 32.46
N GLU A 122 23.36 21.49 33.01
CA GLU A 122 24.62 20.74 32.90
C GLU A 122 24.62 19.20 32.70
N LYS A 123 23.50 18.50 32.60
CA LYS A 123 23.46 17.05 32.45
C LYS A 123 22.53 16.52 31.34
N THR A 124 21.73 17.37 30.70
CA THR A 124 20.75 16.92 29.71
C THR A 124 21.32 16.81 28.29
N TRP A 125 22.35 17.55 27.98
CA TRP A 125 23.00 17.54 26.66
C TRP A 125 23.72 16.21 26.33
N GLN A 126 24.06 15.42 27.32
CA GLN A 126 24.60 14.06 27.14
C GLN A 126 23.50 13.02 26.82
N LYS A 127 22.22 13.40 26.91
CA LYS A 127 21.08 12.54 26.61
C LYS A 127 20.52 12.87 25.24
N TRP A 128 19.91 11.89 24.63
CA TRP A 128 19.13 12.08 23.43
C TRP A 128 17.94 13.01 23.73
N ASN A 129 17.81 14.07 22.94
CA ASN A 129 16.68 15.01 22.99
C ASN A 129 16.05 15.11 21.62
N LEU A 130 14.72 15.22 21.57
CA LEU A 130 13.98 15.52 20.35
C LEU A 130 14.05 17.03 20.10
N TYR A 131 14.46 17.39 18.89
CA TYR A 131 14.44 18.76 18.36
C TYR A 131 13.44 18.87 17.22
N GLU A 132 12.86 20.05 17.09
CA GLU A 132 11.93 20.39 16.03
C GLU A 132 12.27 21.74 15.43
N ALA A 133 12.16 21.86 14.10
CA ALA A 133 12.33 23.10 13.36
C ALA A 133 11.27 23.20 12.27
N ALA A 134 10.79 24.41 12.01
CA ALA A 134 9.88 24.71 10.91
C ALA A 134 10.67 25.38 9.77
N LEU A 135 10.60 24.80 8.58
CA LEU A 135 11.18 25.35 7.35
C LEU A 135 10.08 25.95 6.50
N GLU A 136 10.05 27.27 6.37
CA GLU A 136 9.13 27.95 5.46
C GLU A 136 9.72 28.02 4.04
N ALA A 137 9.01 27.49 3.07
CA ALA A 137 9.48 27.48 1.68
C ALA A 137 9.20 28.82 0.99
N GLY A 138 10.27 29.57 0.71
CA GLY A 138 10.18 30.84 0.00
C GLY A 138 9.91 30.73 -1.49
N GLU A 139 10.22 29.58 -2.08
CA GLU A 139 10.04 29.29 -3.50
C GLU A 139 9.69 27.80 -3.72
N THR A 140 9.07 27.49 -4.87
CA THR A 140 8.86 26.10 -5.29
C THR A 140 10.13 25.59 -5.97
N ILE A 141 10.68 24.48 -5.47
CA ILE A 141 11.88 23.86 -6.02
C ILE A 141 11.73 22.35 -6.18
N ARG A 142 12.44 21.80 -7.16
CA ARG A 142 12.75 20.37 -7.33
C ARG A 142 14.25 20.15 -7.15
N ASN A 143 14.64 18.93 -6.83
CA ASN A 143 16.05 18.52 -6.68
C ASN A 143 16.80 19.30 -5.58
N GLY A 144 16.10 19.69 -4.51
CA GLY A 144 16.70 20.30 -3.35
C GLY A 144 17.54 19.30 -2.54
N ARG A 145 18.44 19.83 -1.74
CA ARG A 145 19.29 19.09 -0.81
C ARG A 145 18.96 19.51 0.62
N PHE A 146 18.53 18.58 1.44
CA PHE A 146 18.37 18.79 2.87
C PHE A 146 19.74 18.70 3.54
N THR A 147 20.08 19.68 4.38
CA THR A 147 21.37 19.76 5.05
C THR A 147 21.19 20.07 6.53
N ILE A 148 21.97 19.40 7.37
CA ILE A 148 22.16 19.74 8.77
C ILE A 148 23.61 20.16 8.96
N SER A 149 23.84 21.33 9.55
CA SER A 149 25.19 21.85 9.80
C SER A 149 25.33 22.40 11.21
N LEU A 150 26.58 22.42 11.72
CA LEU A 150 26.92 22.96 13.01
C LEU A 150 27.42 24.40 12.89
N THR A 151 26.89 25.31 13.73
CA THR A 151 27.29 26.72 13.68
C THR A 151 28.67 27.00 14.31
N LYS A 152 29.26 26.01 15.00
CA LYS A 152 30.59 26.04 15.59
C LYS A 152 31.30 24.69 15.45
N PRO A 153 32.63 24.63 15.56
CA PRO A 153 33.35 23.36 15.68
C PRO A 153 32.86 22.52 16.86
N GLY A 154 32.81 21.20 16.67
CA GLY A 154 32.41 20.27 17.72
C GLY A 154 31.82 18.99 17.19
N THR A 155 31.33 18.13 18.09
CA THR A 155 30.77 16.80 17.74
C THR A 155 29.35 16.69 18.31
N VAL A 156 28.41 16.35 17.42
CA VAL A 156 27.00 16.06 17.72
C VAL A 156 26.63 14.72 17.13
N GLU A 157 25.83 13.98 17.86
CA GLU A 157 25.27 12.70 17.42
C GLU A 157 23.80 12.90 17.05
N PHE A 158 23.36 12.26 15.97
CA PHE A 158 22.04 12.40 15.37
C PHE A 158 21.37 11.06 15.12
N ASP A 159 20.04 11.04 15.26
CA ASP A 159 19.22 9.89 14.92
C ASP A 159 17.79 10.31 14.52
N LEU A 160 17.07 9.43 13.82
CA LEU A 160 15.65 9.55 13.49
C LEU A 160 15.27 10.89 12.84
N ILE A 161 16.04 11.31 11.85
CA ILE A 161 15.81 12.57 11.14
C ILE A 161 14.61 12.42 10.18
N SER A 162 13.63 13.30 10.30
CA SER A 162 12.45 13.35 9.46
C SER A 162 12.13 14.77 9.01
N MET A 163 11.47 14.89 7.87
CA MET A 163 10.94 16.14 7.33
C MET A 163 9.58 15.85 6.70
N MET A 164 8.54 16.54 7.16
CA MET A 164 7.15 16.33 6.73
C MET A 164 6.50 17.67 6.40
N PRO A 165 5.71 17.77 5.30
CA PRO A 165 4.95 18.97 5.01
C PRO A 165 3.81 19.16 6.04
N ASP A 166 3.39 20.39 6.24
CA ASP A 166 2.34 20.77 7.20
C ASP A 166 0.93 20.26 6.82
N ASP A 167 0.72 19.94 5.53
CA ASP A 167 -0.51 19.36 5.02
C ASP A 167 -0.53 17.82 5.04
N ALA A 168 0.49 17.17 5.61
CA ALA A 168 0.49 15.72 5.78
C ALA A 168 -0.70 15.27 6.66
N VAL A 169 -1.56 14.42 6.11
CA VAL A 169 -2.75 13.94 6.80
C VAL A 169 -2.33 13.11 8.01
N ALA A 170 -2.89 13.41 9.18
CA ALA A 170 -2.49 12.84 10.47
C ALA A 170 -0.98 12.99 10.76
N GLY A 171 -0.28 13.92 10.10
CA GLY A 171 1.16 14.14 10.26
C GLY A 171 2.05 13.06 9.63
N VAL A 172 1.49 12.07 8.93
CA VAL A 172 2.24 10.94 8.36
C VAL A 172 1.92 10.66 6.90
N PHE A 173 0.68 10.86 6.43
CA PHE A 173 0.29 10.48 5.08
C PHE A 173 0.46 11.64 4.12
N ARG A 174 1.13 11.39 3.02
CA ARG A 174 1.26 12.34 1.93
C ARG A 174 -0.14 12.64 1.36
N LYS A 175 -0.51 13.94 1.34
CA LYS A 175 -1.88 14.37 1.09
C LYS A 175 -2.45 13.92 -0.25
N ASP A 176 -1.70 14.07 -1.36
CA ASP A 176 -2.16 13.70 -2.69
C ASP A 176 -2.40 12.18 -2.84
N LEU A 177 -1.54 11.35 -2.24
CA LEU A 177 -1.73 9.90 -2.19
C LEU A 177 -2.92 9.50 -1.32
N PHE A 178 -3.09 10.16 -0.18
CA PHE A 178 -4.24 9.97 0.69
C PHE A 178 -5.55 10.34 0.00
N ASP A 179 -5.58 11.48 -0.70
CA ASP A 179 -6.77 11.95 -1.41
C ASP A 179 -7.18 10.98 -2.53
N LEU A 180 -6.22 10.42 -3.27
CA LEU A 180 -6.48 9.39 -4.28
C LEU A 180 -7.04 8.11 -3.64
N LEU A 181 -6.46 7.61 -2.54
CA LEU A 181 -7.01 6.45 -1.85
C LEU A 181 -8.42 6.69 -1.33
N LYS A 182 -8.66 7.83 -0.69
CA LYS A 182 -9.99 8.19 -0.21
C LYS A 182 -10.99 8.32 -1.34
N GLY A 183 -10.55 8.84 -2.49
CA GLY A 183 -11.35 8.99 -3.70
C GLY A 183 -11.79 7.68 -4.35
N LEU A 184 -11.22 6.53 -3.98
CA LEU A 184 -11.69 5.20 -4.39
C LEU A 184 -12.98 4.77 -3.67
N HIS A 185 -13.30 5.40 -2.54
CA HIS A 185 -14.39 4.96 -1.64
C HIS A 185 -14.27 3.47 -1.27
N PRO A 186 -13.11 2.99 -0.80
CA PRO A 186 -12.87 1.58 -0.61
C PRO A 186 -13.68 1.01 0.55
N GLY A 187 -14.26 -0.17 0.39
CA GLY A 187 -14.94 -0.88 1.46
C GLY A 187 -13.98 -1.46 2.50
N PHE A 188 -12.75 -1.76 2.08
CA PHE A 188 -11.68 -2.29 2.93
C PHE A 188 -10.30 -1.93 2.37
N LEU A 189 -9.27 -2.08 3.22
CA LEU A 189 -7.86 -2.01 2.83
C LEU A 189 -7.13 -3.25 3.35
N ARG A 190 -6.50 -4.02 2.44
CA ARG A 190 -5.63 -5.15 2.74
C ARG A 190 -4.20 -4.66 2.95
N PHE A 191 -3.58 -5.01 4.07
CA PHE A 191 -2.23 -4.56 4.44
C PHE A 191 -1.48 -5.61 5.28
N PRO A 192 -0.16 -5.52 5.45
CA PRO A 192 0.80 -4.51 4.98
C PRO A 192 1.19 -4.68 3.51
N GLY A 193 0.77 -5.74 2.88
CA GLY A 193 1.06 -6.22 1.54
C GLY A 193 1.33 -7.72 1.57
N GLY A 194 1.24 -8.39 0.41
CA GLY A 194 1.31 -9.83 0.31
C GLY A 194 2.64 -10.43 0.74
N CYS A 195 3.60 -10.52 -0.17
CA CYS A 195 4.93 -11.07 0.11
C CYS A 195 5.72 -10.32 1.19
N ILE A 196 5.33 -9.08 1.52
CA ILE A 196 5.96 -8.30 2.60
C ILE A 196 5.76 -8.98 3.96
N ILE A 197 4.57 -9.57 4.20
CA ILE A 197 4.30 -10.26 5.47
C ILE A 197 5.15 -11.53 5.62
N GLU A 198 5.47 -12.18 4.49
CA GLU A 198 6.20 -13.45 4.47
C GLU A 198 7.70 -13.25 4.71
N GLY A 199 8.33 -12.29 4.02
CA GLY A 199 9.79 -12.16 3.92
C GLY A 199 10.42 -13.16 2.96
N ASN A 200 11.69 -12.97 2.59
CA ASN A 200 12.50 -13.99 1.91
C ASN A 200 12.96 -15.06 2.89
N THR A 201 13.17 -14.65 4.13
CA THR A 201 13.48 -15.46 5.30
C THR A 201 12.55 -15.07 6.43
N LEU A 202 12.39 -15.91 7.42
CA LEU A 202 11.59 -15.57 8.59
C LEU A 202 12.20 -14.44 9.40
N GLU A 203 13.49 -14.15 9.23
CA GLU A 203 14.13 -13.01 9.88
C GLU A 203 13.61 -11.67 9.34
N ASN A 204 13.42 -11.54 8.03
CA ASN A 204 12.95 -10.29 7.40
C ASN A 204 11.43 -10.25 7.14
N ARG A 205 10.65 -11.19 7.74
CA ARG A 205 9.20 -11.11 7.74
C ARG A 205 8.71 -9.82 8.39
N TYR A 206 7.55 -9.34 8.03
CA TYR A 206 6.95 -8.20 8.71
C TYR A 206 6.39 -8.63 10.07
N ARG A 207 6.94 -8.07 11.14
CA ARG A 207 6.48 -8.29 12.52
C ARG A 207 5.66 -7.10 12.97
N TRP A 208 4.34 -7.26 13.05
CA TRP A 208 3.46 -6.15 13.38
C TRP A 208 3.77 -5.53 14.77
N LYS A 209 4.15 -6.34 15.75
CA LYS A 209 4.54 -5.87 17.10
C LYS A 209 5.76 -4.94 17.07
N GLU A 210 6.66 -5.13 16.12
CA GLU A 210 7.84 -4.28 15.93
C GLU A 210 7.51 -2.99 15.14
N SER A 211 6.28 -2.86 14.63
CA SER A 211 5.82 -1.73 13.84
C SER A 211 4.91 -0.76 14.60
N VAL A 212 4.66 -1.01 15.87
CA VAL A 212 3.79 -0.18 16.73
C VAL A 212 4.58 0.37 17.93
N GLY A 213 3.99 1.31 18.67
CA GLY A 213 4.65 2.00 19.78
C GLY A 213 5.45 3.22 19.33
N ASP A 214 6.38 3.66 20.16
CA ASP A 214 7.22 4.83 19.87
C ASP A 214 8.09 4.57 18.63
N ILE A 215 8.18 5.54 17.75
CA ILE A 215 8.87 5.44 16.47
C ILE A 215 10.35 5.04 16.61
N LYS A 216 11.02 5.45 17.72
CA LYS A 216 12.42 5.09 17.99
C LYS A 216 12.60 3.60 18.29
N ASP A 217 11.55 2.93 18.77
CA ASP A 217 11.56 1.53 19.19
C ASP A 217 10.99 0.59 18.12
N ARG A 218 10.63 1.12 16.94
CA ARG A 218 10.20 0.33 15.79
C ARG A 218 11.42 -0.14 15.02
N ARG A 219 11.59 -1.46 14.90
CA ARG A 219 12.74 -2.07 14.22
C ARG A 219 12.65 -1.82 12.71
N THR A 220 13.69 -1.24 12.13
CA THR A 220 13.80 -1.15 10.67
C THR A 220 13.91 -2.53 10.03
N ASN A 221 13.36 -2.69 8.84
CA ASN A 221 13.30 -3.97 8.14
C ASN A 221 13.74 -3.86 6.68
N PHE A 222 14.40 -4.89 6.19
CA PHE A 222 14.57 -5.15 4.76
C PHE A 222 13.45 -6.09 4.34
N ASN A 223 12.40 -5.58 3.69
CA ASN A 223 11.27 -6.42 3.31
C ASN A 223 11.62 -7.36 2.14
N ARG A 224 10.68 -8.23 1.79
CA ARG A 224 10.82 -9.20 0.70
C ARG A 224 11.30 -8.57 -0.62
N TRP A 225 10.86 -7.35 -0.94
CA TRP A 225 11.21 -6.65 -2.17
C TRP A 225 12.52 -5.87 -2.08
N ALA A 226 13.03 -5.60 -0.89
CA ALA A 226 14.35 -5.02 -0.67
C ALA A 226 15.48 -6.06 -0.77
N VAL A 227 15.14 -7.35 -0.67
CA VAL A 227 16.11 -8.45 -0.68
C VAL A 227 15.79 -9.40 -1.83
N HIS A 228 16.79 -9.71 -2.64
CA HIS A 228 16.66 -10.69 -3.71
C HIS A 228 17.62 -11.86 -3.47
N LEU A 229 17.10 -13.07 -3.45
CA LEU A 229 17.94 -14.28 -3.47
C LEU A 229 18.39 -14.52 -4.91
N THR A 230 19.67 -14.40 -5.18
CA THR A 230 20.20 -14.44 -6.54
C THR A 230 20.58 -15.82 -7.01
N SER A 231 20.86 -16.76 -6.11
CA SER A 231 20.89 -18.21 -6.36
C SER A 231 21.03 -18.99 -5.06
N GLU A 232 20.50 -20.22 -5.01
CA GLU A 232 20.73 -21.18 -3.92
C GLU A 232 22.21 -21.54 -3.76
N GLU A 233 22.99 -21.51 -4.86
CA GLU A 233 24.40 -21.92 -4.86
C GLU A 233 25.33 -20.88 -4.25
N ASN A 234 25.00 -19.60 -4.32
CA ASN A 234 25.88 -18.52 -3.91
C ASN A 234 25.55 -17.87 -2.57
N GLY A 235 24.37 -18.15 -2.00
CA GLY A 235 24.00 -17.72 -0.65
C GLY A 235 24.05 -16.21 -0.39
N TRP A 236 24.09 -15.38 -1.41
CA TRP A 236 24.17 -13.94 -1.26
C TRP A 236 22.89 -13.24 -1.63
N HIS A 237 22.62 -12.14 -0.95
CA HIS A 237 21.42 -11.34 -1.07
C HIS A 237 21.76 -9.98 -1.65
N THR A 238 21.04 -9.55 -2.67
CA THR A 238 21.06 -8.17 -3.11
C THR A 238 19.99 -7.40 -2.34
N GLN A 239 20.39 -6.33 -1.67
CA GLN A 239 19.48 -5.46 -0.91
C GLN A 239 19.24 -4.18 -1.69
N TYR A 240 17.98 -3.91 -2.02
CA TYR A 240 17.57 -2.69 -2.69
C TYR A 240 17.12 -1.66 -1.65
N SER A 241 17.90 -0.61 -1.52
CA SER A 241 17.70 0.42 -0.49
C SER A 241 16.32 1.08 -0.50
N HIS A 242 15.75 1.28 -1.68
CA HIS A 242 14.46 1.98 -1.83
C HIS A 242 13.22 1.15 -1.42
N TYR A 243 13.39 -0.13 -1.11
CA TYR A 243 12.35 -0.97 -0.52
C TYR A 243 12.55 -1.24 0.96
N ASN A 244 13.47 -0.52 1.60
CA ASN A 244 13.66 -0.61 3.04
C ASN A 244 12.50 0.01 3.81
N GLN A 245 12.17 -0.58 4.95
CA GLN A 245 11.10 -0.14 5.82
C GLN A 245 11.66 0.45 7.11
N THR A 246 11.46 1.73 7.32
CA THR A 246 11.79 2.39 8.60
C THR A 246 10.66 2.28 9.62
N LEU A 247 9.54 1.65 9.24
CA LEU A 247 8.30 1.50 10.00
C LEU A 247 7.76 2.83 10.56
N GLY A 248 8.04 3.93 9.85
CA GLY A 248 7.38 5.22 10.08
C GLY A 248 5.88 5.15 9.82
N ILE A 249 5.46 4.24 8.93
CA ILE A 249 4.10 3.74 8.77
C ILE A 249 4.13 2.27 9.17
N GLY A 250 3.44 1.92 10.24
CA GLY A 250 3.30 0.58 10.76
C GLY A 250 1.83 0.18 10.90
N PHE A 251 1.54 -0.88 11.65
CA PHE A 251 0.15 -1.36 11.77
C PHE A 251 -0.80 -0.32 12.38
N TYR A 252 -0.34 0.47 13.33
CA TYR A 252 -1.14 1.57 13.87
C TYR A 252 -1.57 2.55 12.78
N GLU A 253 -0.63 2.98 11.95
CA GLU A 253 -0.91 3.93 10.87
C GLU A 253 -1.76 3.30 9.77
N TYR A 254 -1.65 2.00 9.48
CA TYR A 254 -2.57 1.31 8.57
C TYR A 254 -4.01 1.28 9.09
N PHE A 255 -4.20 0.97 10.38
CA PHE A 255 -5.53 1.05 11.00
C PHE A 255 -6.10 2.48 10.97
N LEU A 256 -5.27 3.47 11.32
CA LEU A 256 -5.65 4.89 11.25
C LEU A 256 -5.99 5.32 9.83
N LEU A 257 -5.22 4.87 8.82
CA LEU A 257 -5.51 5.13 7.41
C LEU A 257 -6.89 4.56 7.03
N CYS A 258 -7.19 3.31 7.41
CA CYS A 258 -8.50 2.71 7.15
C CYS A 258 -9.64 3.56 7.71
N GLU A 259 -9.53 4.01 8.95
CA GLU A 259 -10.53 4.86 9.59
C GLU A 259 -10.71 6.19 8.84
N LEU A 260 -9.60 6.87 8.49
CA LEU A 260 -9.62 8.17 7.81
C LEU A 260 -10.18 8.12 6.39
N ILE A 261 -10.00 7.01 5.67
CA ILE A 261 -10.57 6.82 4.33
C ILE A 261 -11.96 6.17 4.36
N GLY A 262 -12.44 5.71 5.53
CA GLY A 262 -13.73 5.05 5.70
C GLY A 262 -13.76 3.58 5.31
N ALA A 263 -12.60 2.91 5.27
CA ALA A 263 -12.44 1.51 4.91
C ALA A 263 -12.34 0.59 6.14
N LYS A 264 -12.74 -0.67 6.00
CA LYS A 264 -12.50 -1.70 7.01
C LYS A 264 -11.05 -2.18 6.94
N PRO A 265 -10.35 -2.38 8.06
CA PRO A 265 -9.03 -2.97 8.04
C PRO A 265 -9.08 -4.47 7.73
N LEU A 266 -8.18 -4.94 6.86
CA LEU A 266 -7.95 -6.34 6.56
C LEU A 266 -6.44 -6.63 6.64
N PRO A 267 -5.89 -6.79 7.86
CA PRO A 267 -4.50 -7.19 8.04
C PRO A 267 -4.30 -8.63 7.62
N VAL A 268 -3.14 -8.92 7.00
CA VAL A 268 -2.67 -10.26 6.69
C VAL A 268 -1.58 -10.64 7.67
N LEU A 269 -1.55 -11.89 8.12
CA LEU A 269 -0.61 -12.41 9.10
C LEU A 269 0.29 -13.50 8.51
N ASN A 270 1.55 -13.53 8.96
CA ASN A 270 2.47 -14.61 8.67
C ASN A 270 2.09 -15.86 9.47
N VAL A 271 2.17 -17.01 8.86
CA VAL A 271 1.80 -18.32 9.45
C VAL A 271 3.01 -19.20 9.79
N GLY A 272 4.17 -18.59 10.04
CA GLY A 272 5.43 -19.29 10.29
C GLY A 272 6.07 -19.83 9.02
N LEU A 273 5.81 -19.15 7.87
CA LEU A 273 6.37 -19.48 6.56
C LEU A 273 7.01 -18.24 5.94
N ALA A 274 8.21 -18.40 5.36
CA ALA A 274 8.75 -17.43 4.43
C ALA A 274 8.06 -17.55 3.06
N CYS A 275 8.29 -16.57 2.17
CA CYS A 275 7.73 -16.58 0.82
C CYS A 275 8.16 -17.84 0.05
N GLN A 276 7.21 -18.71 -0.29
CA GLN A 276 7.49 -20.01 -0.89
C GLN A 276 8.11 -19.92 -2.30
N PHE A 277 8.03 -18.76 -2.97
CA PHE A 277 8.78 -18.50 -4.20
C PHE A 277 10.27 -18.27 -3.99
N GLN A 278 10.68 -17.90 -2.77
CA GLN A 278 12.04 -17.45 -2.48
C GLN A 278 12.77 -18.38 -1.51
N SER A 279 12.05 -19.12 -0.65
CA SER A 279 12.63 -19.87 0.44
C SER A 279 11.75 -21.05 0.85
N TYR A 280 12.35 -22.04 1.46
CA TYR A 280 11.65 -23.14 2.13
C TYR A 280 11.71 -23.00 3.66
N GLU A 281 12.08 -21.82 4.15
CA GLU A 281 12.22 -21.58 5.59
C GLU A 281 10.84 -21.56 6.25
N LEU A 282 10.71 -22.33 7.31
CA LEU A 282 9.49 -22.45 8.10
C LEU A 282 9.82 -22.71 9.57
N VAL A 283 8.87 -22.40 10.45
CA VAL A 283 8.86 -22.87 11.84
C VAL A 283 7.97 -24.11 11.89
N GLU A 284 8.46 -25.20 12.46
CA GLU A 284 7.65 -26.42 12.61
C GLU A 284 6.51 -26.20 13.60
N MET A 285 5.35 -26.82 13.36
CA MET A 285 4.13 -26.57 14.15
C MET A 285 4.23 -27.09 15.60
N ASP A 286 5.12 -28.02 15.88
CA ASP A 286 5.41 -28.56 17.23
C ASP A 286 6.50 -27.77 17.98
N GLU A 287 7.14 -26.78 17.34
CA GLU A 287 8.10 -25.89 17.97
C GLU A 287 7.42 -24.79 18.80
N PRO A 288 8.02 -24.43 19.94
CA PRO A 288 7.51 -23.36 20.80
C PRO A 288 7.34 -22.02 20.05
N GLU A 289 8.21 -21.73 19.06
CA GLU A 289 8.16 -20.52 18.25
C GLU A 289 6.85 -20.43 17.43
N PHE A 290 6.27 -21.54 16.99
CA PHE A 290 4.99 -21.52 16.30
C PHE A 290 3.85 -20.98 17.17
N GLN A 291 3.91 -21.21 18.49
CA GLN A 291 2.93 -20.64 19.42
C GLN A 291 3.01 -19.11 19.49
N GLU A 292 4.19 -18.52 19.23
CA GLU A 292 4.34 -17.07 19.17
C GLU A 292 3.56 -16.48 17.98
N PHE A 293 3.55 -17.15 16.81
CA PHE A 293 2.76 -16.72 15.66
C PHE A 293 1.24 -16.76 15.95
N LEU A 294 0.78 -17.82 16.62
CA LEU A 294 -0.63 -17.92 17.04
C LEU A 294 -0.99 -16.82 18.04
N GLN A 295 -0.10 -16.54 19.00
CA GLN A 295 -0.30 -15.48 19.98
C GLN A 295 -0.25 -14.08 19.31
N ASP A 296 0.62 -13.89 18.31
CA ASP A 296 0.69 -12.65 17.54
C ASP A 296 -0.65 -12.32 16.84
N ALA A 297 -1.35 -13.33 16.34
CA ALA A 297 -2.67 -13.18 15.74
C ALA A 297 -3.72 -12.72 16.77
N VAL A 298 -3.75 -13.37 17.93
CA VAL A 298 -4.66 -13.04 19.04
C VAL A 298 -4.37 -11.65 19.59
N ASP A 299 -3.10 -11.30 19.76
CA ASP A 299 -2.64 -10.01 20.26
C ASP A 299 -2.96 -8.87 19.27
N LEU A 300 -2.93 -9.12 17.96
CA LEU A 300 -3.31 -8.12 16.96
C LEU A 300 -4.79 -7.73 17.08
N ILE A 301 -5.66 -8.72 17.31
CA ILE A 301 -7.09 -8.45 17.51
C ILE A 301 -7.29 -7.65 18.81
N GLU A 302 -6.56 -7.99 19.88
CA GLU A 302 -6.57 -7.19 21.10
C GLU A 302 -6.03 -5.77 20.89
N PHE A 303 -4.95 -5.61 20.10
CA PHE A 303 -4.43 -4.29 19.74
C PHE A 303 -5.49 -3.47 19.01
N ALA A 304 -6.18 -4.06 18.05
CA ALA A 304 -7.19 -3.36 17.26
C ALA A 304 -8.49 -3.09 18.03
N ASN A 305 -8.99 -4.06 18.80
CA ASN A 305 -10.34 -4.05 19.37
C ASN A 305 -10.38 -4.05 20.90
N GLY A 306 -9.30 -4.41 21.57
CA GLY A 306 -9.27 -4.55 23.03
C GLY A 306 -9.48 -3.21 23.76
N PRO A 307 -9.93 -3.26 25.02
CA PRO A 307 -10.07 -2.07 25.86
C PRO A 307 -8.74 -1.32 26.02
N ALA A 308 -8.79 0.00 26.24
CA ALA A 308 -7.61 0.86 26.37
C ALA A 308 -6.70 0.51 27.57
N ASP A 309 -7.18 -0.30 28.50
CA ASP A 309 -6.43 -0.79 29.68
C ASP A 309 -5.95 -2.23 29.53
N SER A 310 -6.28 -2.92 28.42
CA SER A 310 -5.75 -4.24 28.11
C SER A 310 -4.29 -4.16 27.68
N THR A 311 -3.59 -5.29 27.59
CA THR A 311 -2.16 -5.32 27.24
C THR A 311 -1.87 -4.58 25.94
N TRP A 312 -2.51 -4.97 24.85
CA TRP A 312 -2.26 -4.38 23.53
C TRP A 312 -3.15 -3.17 23.23
N GLY A 313 -4.37 -3.12 23.76
CA GLY A 313 -5.21 -1.92 23.70
C GLY A 313 -4.56 -0.69 24.36
N SER A 314 -3.78 -0.91 25.43
CA SER A 314 -3.02 0.19 26.08
C SER A 314 -1.88 0.72 25.19
N VAL A 315 -1.29 -0.11 24.34
CA VAL A 315 -0.29 0.35 23.37
C VAL A 315 -0.98 1.26 22.33
N ARG A 316 -2.09 0.83 21.75
CA ARG A 316 -2.91 1.64 20.84
C ARG A 316 -3.30 2.98 21.48
N ALA A 317 -3.81 2.95 22.72
CA ALA A 317 -4.24 4.15 23.44
C ALA A 317 -3.08 5.14 23.67
N LYS A 318 -1.88 4.64 24.03
CA LYS A 318 -0.67 5.46 24.18
C LYS A 318 -0.19 6.08 22.87
N MET A 319 -0.50 5.45 21.73
CA MET A 319 -0.23 6.00 20.41
C MET A 319 -1.25 7.06 19.97
N GLY A 320 -2.26 7.34 20.79
CA GLY A 320 -3.24 8.41 20.57
C GLY A 320 -4.64 7.96 20.18
N HIS A 321 -4.91 6.65 20.13
CA HIS A 321 -6.20 6.10 19.73
C HIS A 321 -6.77 5.14 20.81
N PRO A 322 -7.46 5.66 21.85
CA PRO A 322 -8.01 4.84 22.90
C PRO A 322 -9.19 3.95 22.45
N GLU A 323 -9.94 4.39 21.43
CA GLU A 323 -11.08 3.66 20.91
C GLU A 323 -10.68 2.48 20.02
N PRO A 324 -11.47 1.40 19.94
CA PRO A 324 -11.24 0.30 19.01
C PRO A 324 -11.31 0.73 17.54
N PHE A 325 -10.45 0.15 16.69
CA PHE A 325 -10.50 0.32 15.24
C PHE A 325 -11.59 -0.50 14.53
N GLY A 326 -12.24 -1.41 15.22
CA GLY A 326 -13.33 -2.21 14.65
C GLY A 326 -12.88 -3.27 13.67
N LEU A 327 -11.79 -3.97 13.94
CA LEU A 327 -11.29 -5.09 13.15
C LEU A 327 -12.31 -6.23 13.14
N THR A 328 -12.71 -6.68 11.96
CA THR A 328 -13.69 -7.77 11.77
C THR A 328 -13.18 -8.93 10.92
N MET A 329 -12.04 -8.73 10.23
CA MET A 329 -11.48 -9.69 9.27
C MET A 329 -9.97 -9.77 9.40
N VAL A 330 -9.40 -10.96 9.24
CA VAL A 330 -7.94 -11.19 9.23
C VAL A 330 -7.59 -12.21 8.15
N GLY A 331 -6.58 -11.91 7.34
CA GLY A 331 -6.00 -12.84 6.39
C GLY A 331 -4.97 -13.75 7.06
N ILE A 332 -5.09 -15.06 6.85
CA ILE A 332 -4.22 -16.08 7.41
C ILE A 332 -3.27 -16.60 6.31
N GLY A 333 -2.07 -16.04 6.31
CA GLY A 333 -1.09 -16.30 5.27
C GLY A 333 -1.30 -15.45 4.01
N ASN A 334 -0.31 -15.46 3.14
CA ASN A 334 -0.33 -14.83 1.81
C ASN A 334 0.23 -15.78 0.78
N GLU A 335 -0.52 -16.05 -0.30
CA GLU A 335 -0.08 -16.91 -1.41
C GLU A 335 0.51 -18.26 -1.00
N GLN A 336 0.33 -18.69 0.24
CA GLN A 336 0.82 -19.98 0.70
C GLN A 336 0.01 -21.13 0.12
N TRP A 337 0.72 -22.25 -0.12
CA TRP A 337 0.13 -23.46 -0.65
C TRP A 337 0.63 -24.73 0.04
N GLN A 338 -0.20 -25.75 0.00
CA GLN A 338 0.08 -27.07 0.54
C GLN A 338 1.11 -27.82 -0.31
N THR A 339 2.11 -28.38 0.33
CA THR A 339 3.06 -29.31 -0.30
C THR A 339 3.25 -30.56 0.57
N GLU A 340 4.10 -31.48 0.14
CA GLU A 340 4.52 -32.63 0.99
C GLU A 340 5.33 -32.20 2.23
N LYS A 341 6.03 -31.06 2.14
CA LYS A 341 6.89 -30.53 3.20
C LYS A 341 6.25 -29.41 4.02
N ILE A 342 5.29 -28.72 3.47
CA ILE A 342 4.64 -27.56 4.07
C ILE A 342 3.17 -27.86 4.29
N ASP A 343 2.77 -28.05 5.54
CA ASP A 343 1.38 -28.24 5.95
C ASP A 343 0.70 -26.87 6.16
N PHE A 344 0.35 -26.21 5.06
CA PHE A 344 -0.35 -24.92 5.13
C PHE A 344 -1.75 -25.07 5.72
N PHE A 345 -2.49 -26.13 5.37
CA PHE A 345 -3.85 -26.32 5.86
C PHE A 345 -3.89 -26.61 7.37
N GLY A 346 -2.93 -27.36 7.89
CA GLY A 346 -2.79 -27.55 9.34
C GLY A 346 -2.47 -26.25 10.07
N ARG A 347 -1.62 -25.39 9.48
CA ARG A 347 -1.33 -24.05 10.02
C ARG A 347 -2.58 -23.18 10.04
N TYR A 348 -3.33 -23.13 8.94
CA TYR A 348 -4.59 -22.40 8.88
C TYR A 348 -5.56 -22.84 9.99
N GLN A 349 -5.74 -24.15 10.18
CA GLN A 349 -6.60 -24.71 11.23
C GLN A 349 -6.09 -24.36 12.65
N ALA A 350 -4.78 -24.31 12.85
CA ALA A 350 -4.20 -23.90 14.14
C ALA A 350 -4.50 -22.42 14.45
N PHE A 351 -4.38 -21.53 13.45
CA PHE A 351 -4.72 -20.13 13.58
C PHE A 351 -6.22 -19.94 13.81
N GLU A 352 -7.07 -20.61 13.04
CA GLU A 352 -8.54 -20.59 13.23
C GLU A 352 -8.89 -20.96 14.67
N LYS A 353 -8.39 -22.08 15.17
CA LYS A 353 -8.63 -22.53 16.52
C LYS A 353 -8.14 -21.54 17.58
N ALA A 354 -6.96 -20.97 17.41
CA ALA A 354 -6.40 -20.02 18.37
C ALA A 354 -7.19 -18.71 18.41
N ILE A 355 -7.55 -18.18 17.25
CA ILE A 355 -8.32 -16.93 17.14
C ILE A 355 -9.74 -17.13 17.66
N HIS A 356 -10.47 -18.15 17.17
CA HIS A 356 -11.86 -18.36 17.53
C HIS A 356 -12.07 -18.82 18.97
N ALA A 357 -11.04 -19.34 19.63
CA ALA A 357 -11.09 -19.61 21.08
C ALA A 357 -11.32 -18.33 21.90
N LYS A 358 -10.91 -17.16 21.41
CA LYS A 358 -11.03 -15.86 22.10
C LYS A 358 -11.95 -14.87 21.36
N TYR A 359 -11.98 -14.91 20.05
CA TYR A 359 -12.69 -13.99 19.16
C TYR A 359 -13.48 -14.75 18.08
N PRO A 360 -14.56 -15.45 18.47
CA PRO A 360 -15.31 -16.31 17.55
C PRO A 360 -16.03 -15.54 16.43
N GLU A 361 -16.20 -14.21 16.56
CA GLU A 361 -16.83 -13.33 15.59
C GLU A 361 -15.91 -12.88 14.46
N ILE A 362 -14.58 -13.03 14.60
CA ILE A 362 -13.61 -12.60 13.59
C ILE A 362 -13.71 -13.50 12.37
N LYS A 363 -13.83 -12.88 11.22
CA LYS A 363 -13.84 -13.55 9.92
C LYS A 363 -12.42 -13.84 9.45
N LEU A 364 -12.14 -15.07 9.09
CA LEU A 364 -10.84 -15.48 8.60
C LEU A 364 -10.86 -15.64 7.09
N ILE A 365 -9.78 -15.22 6.45
CA ILE A 365 -9.58 -15.37 5.01
C ILE A 365 -8.39 -16.30 4.82
N GLY A 366 -8.57 -17.34 4.00
CA GLY A 366 -7.57 -18.36 3.73
C GLY A 366 -7.00 -18.23 2.31
N SER A 367 -5.74 -18.60 2.12
CA SER A 367 -5.07 -18.52 0.82
C SER A 367 -5.40 -19.71 -0.08
N ALA A 368 -5.59 -19.45 -1.39
CA ALA A 368 -5.66 -20.47 -2.44
C ALA A 368 -4.34 -20.65 -3.20
N GLY A 369 -3.25 -20.05 -2.72
CA GLY A 369 -1.97 -20.03 -3.41
C GLY A 369 -1.79 -18.78 -4.28
N PRO A 370 -0.74 -18.77 -5.13
CA PRO A 370 -0.31 -17.59 -5.85
C PRO A 370 -1.01 -17.37 -7.21
N ASP A 371 -1.76 -18.35 -7.67
CA ASP A 371 -2.43 -18.32 -8.99
C ASP A 371 -3.64 -19.25 -9.02
N ILE A 372 -4.48 -19.09 -10.03
CA ILE A 372 -5.74 -19.84 -10.21
C ILE A 372 -5.64 -20.99 -11.22
N THR A 373 -4.44 -21.35 -11.67
CA THR A 373 -4.22 -22.34 -12.74
C THR A 373 -3.40 -23.55 -12.31
N SER A 374 -2.85 -23.52 -11.09
CA SER A 374 -1.97 -24.55 -10.56
C SER A 374 -2.72 -25.63 -9.77
N GLU A 375 -2.06 -26.77 -9.59
CA GLU A 375 -2.55 -27.83 -8.69
C GLU A 375 -2.68 -27.36 -7.22
N HIS A 376 -1.99 -26.29 -6.85
CA HIS A 376 -2.07 -25.71 -5.51
C HIS A 376 -3.43 -25.07 -5.26
N TYR A 377 -3.95 -24.40 -6.27
CA TYR A 377 -5.29 -23.85 -6.27
C TYR A 377 -6.36 -24.94 -6.15
N ASP A 378 -6.26 -26.01 -6.94
CA ASP A 378 -7.19 -27.14 -6.89
C ASP A 378 -7.21 -27.78 -5.50
N LYS A 379 -6.04 -28.03 -4.89
CA LYS A 379 -5.91 -28.58 -3.53
C LYS A 379 -6.51 -27.67 -2.46
N ALA A 380 -6.32 -26.36 -2.61
CA ALA A 380 -6.91 -25.40 -1.69
C ALA A 380 -8.45 -25.41 -1.77
N TRP A 381 -8.99 -25.42 -2.99
CA TRP A 381 -10.44 -25.52 -3.18
C TRP A 381 -11.04 -26.84 -2.70
N GLU A 382 -10.37 -27.97 -2.89
CA GLU A 382 -10.77 -29.25 -2.30
C GLU A 382 -10.85 -29.16 -0.77
N PHE A 383 -9.87 -28.54 -0.14
CA PHE A 383 -9.85 -28.34 1.31
C PHE A 383 -10.99 -27.45 1.78
N TYR A 384 -11.15 -26.25 1.20
CA TYR A 384 -12.19 -25.31 1.67
C TYR A 384 -13.62 -25.79 1.38
N LYS A 385 -13.86 -26.43 0.23
CA LYS A 385 -15.16 -27.07 -0.10
C LYS A 385 -15.56 -28.14 0.90
N LYS A 386 -14.60 -28.83 1.48
CA LYS A 386 -14.84 -29.85 2.49
C LYS A 386 -15.07 -29.24 3.87
N GLU A 387 -14.21 -28.30 4.29
CA GLU A 387 -14.19 -27.82 5.68
C GLU A 387 -15.21 -26.72 5.96
N VAL A 388 -15.48 -25.80 5.01
CA VAL A 388 -16.37 -24.65 5.21
C VAL A 388 -17.81 -25.07 5.51
N PRO A 389 -18.44 -26.00 4.75
CA PRO A 389 -19.80 -26.42 5.06
C PRO A 389 -19.91 -27.26 6.35
N ALA A 390 -18.82 -27.81 6.82
CA ALA A 390 -18.79 -28.68 8.01
C ALA A 390 -18.56 -27.93 9.34
N ARG A 391 -18.14 -26.65 9.27
CA ARG A 391 -17.68 -25.88 10.44
C ARG A 391 -18.15 -24.44 10.39
N ASP A 392 -18.86 -24.00 11.41
CA ASP A 392 -19.33 -22.60 11.51
C ASP A 392 -18.14 -21.64 11.57
N ASN A 393 -18.23 -20.55 10.77
CA ASN A 393 -17.22 -19.48 10.69
C ASN A 393 -15.79 -19.96 10.46
N PHE A 394 -15.58 -21.12 9.82
CA PHE A 394 -14.26 -21.68 9.59
C PHE A 394 -13.40 -20.81 8.69
N CYS A 395 -13.94 -20.43 7.52
CA CYS A 395 -13.33 -19.52 6.57
C CYS A 395 -14.40 -18.64 5.97
N TYR A 396 -14.21 -17.31 6.06
CA TYR A 396 -15.17 -16.36 5.51
C TYR A 396 -15.07 -16.27 4.00
N ALA A 397 -13.84 -16.25 3.47
CA ALA A 397 -13.58 -16.21 2.03
C ALA A 397 -12.21 -16.85 1.71
N VAL A 398 -12.11 -17.41 0.52
CA VAL A 398 -10.86 -17.95 -0.04
C VAL A 398 -10.20 -16.86 -0.89
N ASP A 399 -8.96 -16.54 -0.58
CA ASP A 399 -8.17 -15.50 -1.24
C ASP A 399 -7.53 -16.05 -2.53
N GLU A 400 -7.96 -15.52 -3.67
CA GLU A 400 -7.51 -15.89 -5.01
C GLU A 400 -6.71 -14.75 -5.64
N HIS A 401 -5.56 -15.08 -6.22
CA HIS A 401 -4.66 -14.15 -6.87
C HIS A 401 -4.50 -14.45 -8.35
N TYR A 402 -4.58 -13.44 -9.22
CA TYR A 402 -4.36 -13.60 -10.65
C TYR A 402 -3.89 -12.32 -11.33
N TYR A 403 -2.71 -12.42 -11.92
CA TYR A 403 -2.07 -11.40 -12.73
C TYR A 403 -1.97 -11.93 -14.15
N VAL A 404 -2.92 -11.54 -14.99
CA VAL A 404 -3.14 -12.16 -16.31
C VAL A 404 -3.27 -11.12 -17.42
N LYS A 405 -3.19 -11.55 -18.68
CA LYS A 405 -3.35 -10.66 -19.82
C LYS A 405 -4.80 -10.17 -19.98
N PRO A 406 -5.02 -9.01 -20.64
CA PRO A 406 -6.37 -8.48 -20.89
C PRO A 406 -7.34 -9.49 -21.50
N ASP A 407 -6.89 -10.29 -22.47
CA ASP A 407 -7.72 -11.27 -23.16
C ASP A 407 -8.32 -12.30 -22.20
N TRP A 408 -7.60 -12.66 -21.13
CA TRP A 408 -8.11 -13.57 -20.12
C TRP A 408 -9.32 -12.98 -19.40
N PHE A 409 -9.24 -11.72 -19.00
CA PHE A 409 -10.32 -11.03 -18.31
C PHE A 409 -11.59 -10.95 -19.17
N TYR A 410 -11.45 -10.60 -20.45
CA TYR A 410 -12.59 -10.55 -21.38
C TYR A 410 -13.21 -11.95 -21.60
N ALA A 411 -12.39 -12.98 -21.67
CA ALA A 411 -12.84 -14.35 -21.87
C ALA A 411 -13.53 -14.96 -20.64
N HIS A 412 -13.28 -14.42 -19.45
CA HIS A 412 -13.69 -15.03 -18.18
C HIS A 412 -14.64 -14.16 -17.34
N THR A 413 -15.48 -13.33 -17.98
CA THR A 413 -16.51 -12.53 -17.27
C THR A 413 -17.60 -13.40 -16.63
N ASP A 414 -17.62 -14.69 -16.88
CA ASP A 414 -18.48 -15.71 -16.26
C ASP A 414 -17.71 -16.66 -15.31
N PHE A 415 -16.48 -16.33 -14.96
CA PHE A 415 -15.57 -17.18 -14.16
C PHE A 415 -16.21 -17.69 -12.87
N TYR A 416 -16.98 -16.85 -12.19
CA TYR A 416 -17.63 -17.17 -10.91
C TYR A 416 -19.06 -17.72 -11.04
N ASP A 417 -19.62 -17.86 -12.26
CA ASP A 417 -21.01 -18.27 -12.44
C ASP A 417 -21.27 -19.70 -11.91
N GLU A 418 -20.28 -20.60 -12.03
CA GLU A 418 -20.38 -22.02 -11.61
C GLU A 418 -19.70 -22.30 -10.24
N TYR A 419 -19.25 -21.28 -9.52
CA TYR A 419 -18.63 -21.47 -8.22
C TYR A 419 -19.65 -21.95 -7.16
N PRO A 420 -19.22 -22.74 -6.16
CA PRO A 420 -20.08 -23.14 -5.06
C PRO A 420 -20.53 -21.91 -4.27
N ARG A 421 -21.82 -21.86 -3.91
CA ARG A 421 -22.40 -20.68 -3.24
C ARG A 421 -22.20 -20.67 -1.73
N ASP A 422 -21.79 -21.78 -1.16
CA ASP A 422 -21.50 -21.97 0.28
C ASP A 422 -20.06 -21.59 0.68
N VAL A 423 -19.12 -21.53 -0.27
CA VAL A 423 -17.75 -21.04 -0.06
C VAL A 423 -17.60 -19.69 -0.75
N LYS A 424 -17.24 -18.65 0.02
CA LYS A 424 -17.07 -17.31 -0.53
C LYS A 424 -15.66 -17.08 -1.05
N VAL A 425 -15.53 -16.10 -1.93
CA VAL A 425 -14.29 -15.71 -2.60
C VAL A 425 -13.89 -14.30 -2.20
N PHE A 426 -12.62 -14.13 -1.96
CA PHE A 426 -11.90 -12.87 -1.99
C PHE A 426 -11.00 -12.85 -3.23
N SER A 427 -11.30 -12.04 -4.23
CA SER A 427 -10.40 -11.73 -5.33
C SER A 427 -9.33 -10.76 -4.83
N GLY A 428 -8.32 -11.29 -4.12
CA GLY A 428 -7.49 -10.50 -3.21
C GLY A 428 -6.37 -9.74 -3.88
N GLU A 429 -5.82 -10.30 -4.96
CA GLU A 429 -4.83 -9.59 -5.78
C GLU A 429 -5.10 -9.88 -7.25
N TYR A 430 -5.43 -8.85 -8.01
CA TYR A 430 -5.53 -8.95 -9.45
C TYR A 430 -5.09 -7.67 -10.15
N ALA A 431 -4.56 -7.83 -11.35
CA ALA A 431 -4.33 -6.76 -12.31
C ALA A 431 -4.25 -7.32 -13.72
N SER A 432 -4.69 -6.54 -14.69
CA SER A 432 -4.47 -6.83 -16.10
C SER A 432 -3.04 -6.47 -16.50
N HIS A 433 -2.31 -7.43 -17.07
CA HIS A 433 -0.91 -7.31 -17.49
C HIS A 433 -0.79 -7.27 -19.03
N PRO A 434 -1.10 -6.14 -19.70
CA PRO A 434 -0.86 -6.00 -21.15
C PRO A 434 0.64 -6.17 -21.46
N ILE A 435 1.47 -5.53 -20.68
CA ILE A 435 2.92 -5.73 -20.59
C ILE A 435 3.30 -5.83 -19.11
N SER A 436 4.35 -6.57 -18.82
CA SER A 436 4.88 -6.68 -17.45
C SER A 436 6.36 -6.33 -17.44
N GLY A 437 6.82 -5.81 -16.34
CA GLY A 437 8.21 -5.41 -16.15
C GLY A 437 8.37 -4.48 -14.96
N MET A 438 9.58 -3.93 -14.81
CA MET A 438 9.90 -3.00 -13.74
C MET A 438 9.73 -1.56 -14.23
N ASN A 439 9.13 -0.72 -13.39
CA ASN A 439 9.05 0.72 -13.61
C ASN A 439 8.47 1.14 -14.98
N LEU A 440 7.32 0.55 -15.33
CA LEU A 440 6.63 0.77 -16.60
C LEU A 440 5.24 1.43 -16.38
N PRO A 441 5.16 2.77 -16.18
CA PRO A 441 3.86 3.44 -16.07
C PRO A 441 2.92 3.17 -17.24
N GLN A 442 3.49 2.97 -18.46
CA GLN A 442 2.76 2.60 -19.67
C GLN A 442 2.17 1.18 -19.65
N ALA A 443 2.43 0.37 -18.63
CA ALA A 443 1.76 -0.92 -18.45
C ALA A 443 0.29 -0.76 -18.03
N ASN A 444 -0.08 0.38 -17.44
CA ASN A 444 -1.45 0.70 -17.08
C ASN A 444 -2.19 1.36 -18.25
N THR A 445 -2.54 0.60 -19.28
CA THR A 445 -3.26 1.09 -20.45
C THR A 445 -4.77 1.16 -20.22
N LEU A 446 -5.47 1.95 -21.04
CA LEU A 446 -6.94 1.95 -21.07
C LEU A 446 -7.49 0.55 -21.41
N GLY A 447 -6.93 -0.14 -22.40
CA GLY A 447 -7.35 -1.50 -22.77
C GLY A 447 -7.22 -2.48 -21.62
N GLY A 448 -6.14 -2.41 -20.83
CA GLY A 448 -5.98 -3.21 -19.62
C GLY A 448 -7.06 -2.91 -18.58
N ALA A 449 -7.34 -1.63 -18.35
CA ALA A 449 -8.38 -1.20 -17.42
C ALA A 449 -9.80 -1.59 -17.87
N LEU A 450 -10.09 -1.52 -19.18
CA LEU A 450 -11.37 -1.97 -19.73
C LEU A 450 -11.57 -3.47 -19.57
N ALA A 451 -10.50 -4.26 -19.69
CA ALA A 451 -10.55 -5.70 -19.45
C ALA A 451 -10.89 -6.01 -17.98
N GLU A 452 -10.26 -5.28 -17.03
CA GLU A 452 -10.60 -5.36 -15.61
C GLU A 452 -12.05 -4.95 -15.36
N ALA A 453 -12.51 -3.84 -15.96
CA ALA A 453 -13.88 -3.38 -15.83
C ALA A 453 -14.89 -4.41 -16.36
N ALA A 454 -14.59 -5.07 -17.49
CA ALA A 454 -15.41 -6.13 -18.05
C ALA A 454 -15.52 -7.34 -17.11
N PHE A 455 -14.39 -7.79 -16.56
CA PHE A 455 -14.37 -8.89 -15.60
C PHE A 455 -15.14 -8.56 -14.32
N LEU A 456 -15.01 -7.33 -13.81
CA LEU A 456 -15.72 -6.87 -12.62
C LEU A 456 -17.25 -6.84 -12.81
N THR A 457 -17.77 -6.78 -14.05
CA THR A 457 -19.22 -6.97 -14.28
C THR A 457 -19.66 -8.38 -13.84
N GLY A 458 -18.84 -9.38 -14.10
CA GLY A 458 -19.07 -10.76 -13.65
C GLY A 458 -18.88 -10.94 -12.14
N VAL A 459 -17.87 -10.29 -11.58
CA VAL A 459 -17.63 -10.28 -10.13
C VAL A 459 -18.83 -9.69 -9.39
N GLU A 460 -19.33 -8.52 -9.82
CA GLU A 460 -20.49 -7.88 -9.18
C GLU A 460 -21.79 -8.69 -9.39
N ARG A 461 -21.98 -9.30 -10.56
CA ARG A 461 -23.10 -10.20 -10.81
C ARG A 461 -23.11 -11.38 -9.84
N ASN A 462 -21.94 -11.87 -9.44
CA ASN A 462 -21.72 -12.96 -8.50
C ASN A 462 -21.39 -12.49 -7.08
N ALA A 463 -21.96 -11.36 -6.63
CA ALA A 463 -21.70 -10.80 -5.30
C ALA A 463 -22.17 -11.69 -4.13
N ASP A 464 -22.96 -12.73 -4.42
CA ASP A 464 -23.30 -13.78 -3.47
C ASP A 464 -22.16 -14.80 -3.24
N VAL A 465 -21.15 -14.83 -4.13
CA VAL A 465 -19.93 -15.62 -4.01
C VAL A 465 -18.73 -14.73 -3.74
N VAL A 466 -18.46 -13.75 -4.60
CA VAL A 466 -17.31 -12.85 -4.47
C VAL A 466 -17.68 -11.71 -3.54
N VAL A 467 -17.27 -11.84 -2.28
CA VAL A 467 -17.63 -10.89 -1.21
C VAL A 467 -16.64 -9.75 -1.04
N LEU A 468 -15.42 -9.90 -1.56
CA LEU A 468 -14.34 -8.92 -1.54
C LEU A 468 -13.57 -8.99 -2.86
N ALA A 469 -13.12 -7.84 -3.36
CA ALA A 469 -12.21 -7.75 -4.51
C ALA A 469 -11.27 -6.56 -4.33
N SER A 470 -9.97 -6.74 -4.63
CA SER A 470 -8.98 -5.68 -4.55
C SER A 470 -7.92 -5.77 -5.64
N TYR A 471 -7.70 -4.63 -6.30
CA TYR A 471 -6.58 -4.45 -7.22
C TYR A 471 -5.26 -4.40 -6.45
N ALA A 472 -4.22 -4.99 -7.01
CA ALA A 472 -2.87 -4.93 -6.48
C ALA A 472 -1.82 -4.84 -7.61
N PRO A 473 -0.65 -4.18 -7.36
CA PRO A 473 -0.31 -3.32 -6.21
C PRO A 473 -0.94 -1.91 -6.27
N LEU A 474 -0.97 -1.22 -5.12
CA LEU A 474 -1.59 0.12 -5.03
C LEU A 474 -0.68 1.25 -5.52
N PHE A 475 0.58 1.29 -5.07
CA PHE A 475 1.45 2.45 -5.22
C PHE A 475 2.77 2.10 -5.87
N ALA A 476 3.19 2.92 -6.84
CA ALA A 476 4.51 2.88 -7.42
C ALA A 476 5.13 4.28 -7.53
N ARG A 477 6.38 4.40 -7.08
CA ARG A 477 7.18 5.58 -7.34
C ARG A 477 7.83 5.47 -8.72
N VAL A 478 7.63 6.49 -9.57
CA VAL A 478 8.26 6.57 -10.90
C VAL A 478 9.79 6.50 -10.74
N GLY A 479 10.43 5.64 -11.50
CA GLY A 479 11.87 5.40 -11.45
C GLY A 479 12.32 4.33 -10.44
N TYR A 480 11.43 3.86 -9.53
CA TYR A 480 11.82 3.03 -8.39
C TYR A 480 10.92 1.81 -8.15
N ALA A 481 10.03 1.51 -9.07
CA ALA A 481 9.14 0.36 -8.96
C ALA A 481 9.76 -0.91 -9.55
N GLN A 482 9.73 -2.02 -8.81
CA GLN A 482 10.16 -3.35 -9.28
C GLN A 482 9.04 -4.12 -9.98
N TRP A 483 7.84 -3.58 -10.00
CA TRP A 483 6.65 -4.20 -10.57
C TRP A 483 5.87 -3.19 -11.41
N SER A 484 5.15 -3.67 -12.39
CA SER A 484 4.15 -2.94 -13.16
C SER A 484 3.18 -3.96 -13.78
N PRO A 485 1.89 -3.66 -13.87
CA PRO A 485 1.22 -2.38 -13.59
C PRO A 485 0.94 -2.12 -12.10
N ASP A 486 0.75 -0.85 -11.74
CA ASP A 486 0.37 -0.39 -10.41
C ASP A 486 -0.77 0.63 -10.51
N MET A 487 -1.62 0.77 -9.49
CA MET A 487 -2.85 1.57 -9.61
C MET A 487 -2.63 3.08 -9.53
N ILE A 488 -1.72 3.52 -8.68
CA ILE A 488 -1.40 4.93 -8.43
C ILE A 488 0.11 5.13 -8.53
N TRP A 489 0.52 5.98 -9.44
CA TRP A 489 1.92 6.35 -9.60
C TRP A 489 2.19 7.75 -9.04
N PHE A 490 3.42 7.99 -8.58
CA PHE A 490 3.81 9.26 -8.01
C PHE A 490 5.31 9.54 -8.17
N ASP A 491 5.67 10.82 -8.13
CA ASP A 491 7.03 11.30 -7.95
C ASP A 491 7.14 12.17 -6.68
N GLU A 492 8.20 12.91 -6.51
CA GLU A 492 8.37 13.83 -5.37
C GLU A 492 7.40 15.02 -5.39
N THR A 493 6.76 15.31 -6.53
CA THR A 493 5.93 16.51 -6.73
C THR A 493 4.43 16.23 -6.71
N LYS A 494 3.99 15.12 -7.29
CA LYS A 494 2.57 14.79 -7.46
C LYS A 494 2.32 13.29 -7.61
N ALA A 495 1.07 12.92 -7.43
CA ALA A 495 0.55 11.59 -7.71
C ALA A 495 -0.54 11.66 -8.78
N TYR A 496 -0.78 10.53 -9.46
CA TYR A 496 -1.89 10.40 -10.41
C TYR A 496 -2.48 8.99 -10.39
N GLY A 497 -3.79 8.91 -10.68
CA GLY A 497 -4.49 7.65 -10.89
C GLY A 497 -4.31 7.16 -12.33
N THR A 498 -4.12 5.85 -12.47
CA THR A 498 -4.08 5.17 -13.78
C THR A 498 -5.49 4.94 -14.32
N PRO A 499 -5.67 4.45 -15.56
CA PRO A 499 -6.98 4.00 -16.03
C PRO A 499 -7.63 2.96 -15.10
N SER A 500 -6.85 2.02 -14.55
CA SER A 500 -7.32 1.05 -13.55
C SER A 500 -7.81 1.70 -12.25
N TYR A 501 -7.17 2.79 -11.81
CA TYR A 501 -7.66 3.59 -10.68
C TYR A 501 -9.08 4.11 -10.93
N PHE A 502 -9.36 4.63 -12.12
CA PHE A 502 -10.69 5.14 -12.43
C PHE A 502 -11.74 4.03 -12.52
N VAL A 503 -11.38 2.84 -12.99
CA VAL A 503 -12.26 1.67 -12.94
C VAL A 503 -12.63 1.33 -11.50
N GLN A 504 -11.63 1.20 -10.60
CA GLN A 504 -11.88 0.89 -9.19
C GLN A 504 -12.73 1.98 -8.52
N LYS A 505 -12.44 3.25 -8.80
CA LYS A 505 -13.19 4.40 -8.32
C LYS A 505 -14.67 4.32 -8.74
N LEU A 506 -14.93 4.06 -10.01
CA LEU A 506 -16.30 3.97 -10.53
C LEU A 506 -17.08 2.81 -9.90
N TYR A 507 -16.44 1.67 -9.65
CA TYR A 507 -17.06 0.57 -8.92
C TYR A 507 -17.31 0.92 -7.46
N GLY A 508 -16.36 1.56 -6.78
CA GLY A 508 -16.50 1.97 -5.38
C GLY A 508 -17.58 3.03 -5.15
N GLU A 509 -17.69 4.02 -6.05
CA GLU A 509 -18.69 5.09 -5.96
C GLU A 509 -20.11 4.64 -6.37
N ASN A 510 -20.21 3.58 -7.17
CA ASN A 510 -21.47 3.14 -7.78
C ASN A 510 -21.85 1.72 -7.37
N MET A 511 -21.80 1.41 -6.07
CA MET A 511 -22.28 0.15 -5.54
C MET A 511 -23.81 0.14 -5.44
N GLY A 512 -24.46 -0.89 -6.02
CA GLY A 512 -25.84 -1.25 -5.74
C GLY A 512 -25.98 -1.99 -4.40
N THR A 513 -27.21 -2.21 -3.97
CA THR A 513 -27.56 -3.07 -2.82
C THR A 513 -27.96 -4.47 -3.26
N VAL A 514 -28.46 -4.60 -4.47
CA VAL A 514 -28.93 -5.86 -5.07
C VAL A 514 -28.50 -5.91 -6.53
N THR A 515 -27.95 -7.04 -6.97
CA THR A 515 -27.74 -7.29 -8.41
C THR A 515 -29.05 -7.74 -9.06
N LEU A 516 -29.25 -7.36 -10.32
CA LEU A 516 -30.44 -7.72 -11.10
C LEU A 516 -30.05 -8.62 -12.26
N ALA A 517 -30.89 -9.61 -12.53
CA ALA A 517 -30.74 -10.49 -13.70
C ALA A 517 -31.02 -9.72 -15.00
N MET A 518 -30.26 -10.01 -16.03
CA MET A 518 -30.40 -9.47 -17.38
C MET A 518 -31.03 -10.46 -18.36
N ASP A 519 -31.66 -11.53 -17.87
CA ASP A 519 -32.33 -12.57 -18.64
C ASP A 519 -31.46 -13.19 -19.77
N GLY A 520 -30.14 -13.33 -19.50
CA GLY A 520 -29.16 -13.89 -20.44
C GLY A 520 -28.63 -12.87 -21.46
N GLN A 521 -29.06 -11.61 -21.40
CA GLN A 521 -28.57 -10.55 -22.31
C GLN A 521 -27.07 -10.31 -22.17
N GLU A 522 -26.49 -10.55 -20.99
CA GLU A 522 -25.04 -10.46 -20.76
C GLU A 522 -24.24 -11.41 -21.69
N LYS A 523 -24.79 -12.55 -22.08
CA LYS A 523 -24.17 -13.51 -23.00
C LYS A 523 -24.24 -13.04 -24.45
N GLU A 524 -25.36 -12.42 -24.85
CA GLU A 524 -25.51 -11.87 -26.20
C GLU A 524 -24.65 -10.62 -26.38
N LEU A 525 -24.63 -9.72 -25.40
CA LEU A 525 -23.78 -8.53 -25.42
C LEU A 525 -22.28 -8.89 -25.50
N ARG A 526 -21.84 -9.94 -24.80
CA ARG A 526 -20.45 -10.42 -24.86
C ARG A 526 -20.03 -10.86 -26.28
N LYS A 527 -20.93 -11.44 -27.08
CA LYS A 527 -20.66 -11.77 -28.49
C LYS A 527 -20.37 -10.53 -29.33
N GLU A 528 -20.92 -9.39 -28.91
CA GLU A 528 -20.73 -8.06 -29.52
C GLU A 528 -19.57 -7.29 -28.85
N GLN A 529 -18.75 -7.96 -28.02
CA GLN A 529 -17.68 -7.32 -27.23
C GLN A 529 -18.18 -6.16 -26.36
N VAL A 530 -19.41 -6.30 -25.84
CA VAL A 530 -20.00 -5.42 -24.84
C VAL A 530 -20.23 -6.23 -23.56
N TYR A 531 -19.77 -5.73 -22.43
CA TYR A 531 -19.84 -6.40 -21.14
C TYR A 531 -20.64 -5.53 -20.18
N ALA A 532 -21.67 -6.11 -19.58
CA ALA A 532 -22.59 -5.32 -18.78
C ALA A 532 -23.02 -6.03 -17.49
N ASN A 533 -23.34 -5.23 -16.50
CA ASN A 533 -24.01 -5.63 -15.28
C ASN A 533 -24.98 -4.55 -14.84
N VAL A 534 -26.05 -4.93 -14.16
CA VAL A 534 -27.03 -4.01 -13.59
C VAL A 534 -27.25 -4.33 -12.12
N SER A 535 -27.32 -3.30 -11.32
CA SER A 535 -27.69 -3.38 -9.90
C SER A 535 -28.72 -2.31 -9.54
N LEU A 536 -29.41 -2.52 -8.43
CA LEU A 536 -30.35 -1.55 -7.84
C LEU A 536 -29.74 -1.02 -6.54
N ASP A 537 -29.72 0.28 -6.39
CA ASP A 537 -29.49 0.91 -5.10
C ASP A 537 -30.86 1.16 -4.43
N GLU A 538 -31.27 0.25 -3.53
CA GLU A 538 -32.57 0.34 -2.85
C GLU A 538 -32.73 1.59 -1.96
N ARG A 539 -31.61 2.22 -1.58
CA ARG A 539 -31.60 3.44 -0.76
C ARG A 539 -32.07 4.67 -1.55
N THR A 540 -31.72 4.74 -2.84
CA THR A 540 -32.03 5.86 -3.73
C THR A 540 -33.12 5.52 -4.74
N GLY A 541 -33.33 4.23 -5.03
CA GLY A 541 -34.19 3.75 -6.11
C GLY A 541 -33.51 3.80 -7.48
N ASP A 542 -32.20 4.03 -7.55
CA ASP A 542 -31.48 4.10 -8.82
C ASP A 542 -31.17 2.70 -9.35
N LEU A 543 -31.42 2.49 -10.63
CA LEU A 543 -30.73 1.45 -11.40
C LEU A 543 -29.33 1.93 -11.75
N ILE A 544 -28.34 1.06 -11.53
CA ILE A 544 -26.94 1.32 -11.82
C ILE A 544 -26.49 0.32 -12.88
N LEU A 545 -26.20 0.82 -14.07
CA LEU A 545 -25.66 0.02 -15.16
C LEU A 545 -24.17 0.30 -15.27
N LYS A 546 -23.37 -0.76 -15.40
CA LYS A 546 -21.93 -0.72 -15.68
C LYS A 546 -21.70 -1.44 -16.99
N VAL A 547 -21.21 -0.72 -18.00
CA VAL A 547 -21.10 -1.26 -19.36
C VAL A 547 -19.74 -0.93 -19.95
N VAL A 548 -19.04 -1.94 -20.44
CA VAL A 548 -17.79 -1.81 -21.19
C VAL A 548 -18.07 -2.03 -22.68
N ASN A 549 -17.67 -1.09 -23.51
CA ASN A 549 -17.63 -1.23 -24.96
C ASN A 549 -16.18 -1.45 -25.41
N HIS A 550 -15.85 -2.71 -25.75
CA HIS A 550 -14.54 -3.10 -26.29
C HIS A 550 -14.60 -3.21 -27.82
N ASN A 551 -15.10 -2.15 -28.46
CA ASN A 551 -15.15 -2.00 -29.90
C ASN A 551 -14.52 -0.68 -30.33
N ASP A 552 -13.91 -0.64 -31.52
CA ASP A 552 -13.34 0.58 -32.11
C ASP A 552 -14.40 1.57 -32.64
N CYS A 553 -15.67 1.31 -32.39
CA CYS A 553 -16.79 2.16 -32.80
C CYS A 553 -17.74 2.40 -31.63
N GLU A 554 -18.46 3.51 -31.73
CA GLU A 554 -19.57 3.82 -30.84
C GLU A 554 -20.70 2.79 -30.99
N LYS A 555 -21.31 2.43 -29.87
CA LYS A 555 -22.52 1.59 -29.80
C LYS A 555 -23.61 2.34 -29.05
N THR A 556 -24.86 2.02 -29.33
CA THR A 556 -25.99 2.48 -28.52
C THR A 556 -26.65 1.25 -27.89
N LEU A 557 -26.77 1.26 -26.58
CA LEU A 557 -27.43 0.22 -25.81
C LEU A 557 -28.88 0.62 -25.57
N GLU A 558 -29.82 -0.10 -26.17
CA GLU A 558 -31.24 0.05 -25.87
C GLU A 558 -31.58 -0.59 -24.52
N LEU A 559 -32.44 0.06 -23.76
CA LEU A 559 -32.81 -0.37 -22.41
C LEU A 559 -34.27 -0.82 -22.34
N ASP A 560 -34.48 -2.06 -21.89
CA ASP A 560 -35.77 -2.50 -21.38
C ASP A 560 -35.69 -2.54 -19.83
N LEU A 561 -36.37 -1.61 -19.18
CA LEU A 561 -36.35 -1.48 -17.73
C LEU A 561 -37.31 -2.45 -17.01
N GLY A 562 -38.00 -3.32 -17.76
CA GLY A 562 -38.92 -4.31 -17.20
C GLY A 562 -40.05 -3.65 -16.37
N SER A 563 -40.08 -3.93 -15.07
CA SER A 563 -41.07 -3.37 -14.13
C SER A 563 -40.72 -1.97 -13.61
N PHE A 564 -39.52 -1.47 -13.89
CA PHE A 564 -39.10 -0.15 -13.45
C PHE A 564 -39.52 0.94 -14.45
N ARG A 565 -39.73 2.16 -13.96
CA ARG A 565 -39.97 3.34 -14.79
C ARG A 565 -38.95 4.41 -14.45
N ALA A 566 -38.29 4.95 -15.46
CA ALA A 566 -37.39 6.07 -15.26
C ALA A 566 -38.16 7.29 -14.69
N ALA A 567 -37.62 7.88 -13.64
CA ALA A 567 -38.20 9.00 -12.90
C ALA A 567 -37.43 10.33 -13.11
N GLY A 568 -36.44 10.35 -14.00
CA GLY A 568 -35.62 11.52 -14.28
C GLY A 568 -34.58 11.25 -15.37
N THR A 569 -33.66 12.20 -15.56
CA THR A 569 -32.51 12.03 -16.46
C THR A 569 -31.53 11.00 -15.89
N ALA A 570 -31.00 10.18 -16.78
CA ALA A 570 -29.91 9.27 -16.45
C ALA A 570 -28.58 10.06 -16.41
N LYS A 571 -27.78 9.77 -15.39
CA LYS A 571 -26.43 10.33 -15.24
C LYS A 571 -25.40 9.32 -15.71
N ASN A 572 -24.53 9.72 -16.61
CA ASN A 572 -23.50 8.86 -17.17
C ASN A 572 -22.13 9.39 -16.78
N VAL A 573 -21.26 8.49 -16.30
CA VAL A 573 -19.83 8.75 -16.11
C VAL A 573 -19.07 7.82 -17.05
N ILE A 574 -18.21 8.40 -17.88
CA ILE A 574 -17.55 7.71 -18.98
C ILE A 574 -16.05 7.78 -18.80
N LEU A 575 -15.40 6.62 -18.76
CA LEU A 575 -13.95 6.47 -18.85
C LEU A 575 -13.58 6.17 -20.31
N THR A 576 -12.75 7.02 -20.92
CA THR A 576 -12.26 6.83 -22.28
C THR A 576 -10.93 7.58 -22.49
N GLY A 577 -10.26 7.34 -23.64
CA GLY A 577 -9.00 7.96 -24.03
C GLY A 577 -8.75 7.82 -25.53
N GLU A 578 -7.58 8.22 -26.00
CA GLU A 578 -7.18 8.14 -27.42
C GLU A 578 -6.71 6.71 -27.77
N GLY A 579 -7.66 5.74 -27.75
CA GLY A 579 -7.40 4.32 -28.06
C GLY A 579 -6.92 3.49 -26.87
N GLU A 580 -6.88 2.18 -27.06
CA GLU A 580 -6.62 1.21 -25.99
C GLU A 580 -5.24 1.33 -25.34
N ASN A 581 -4.25 1.83 -26.08
CA ASN A 581 -2.88 2.00 -25.56
C ASN A 581 -2.69 3.33 -24.80
N ALA A 582 -3.73 4.17 -24.68
CA ALA A 582 -3.66 5.39 -23.90
C ALA A 582 -3.39 5.07 -22.41
N TYR A 583 -2.53 5.85 -21.78
CA TYR A 583 -2.18 5.72 -20.35
C TYR A 583 -1.89 7.09 -19.75
N ASN A 584 -1.95 7.16 -18.43
CA ASN A 584 -1.59 8.35 -17.68
C ASN A 584 -0.13 8.27 -17.21
N CYS A 585 0.54 9.41 -17.17
CA CYS A 585 1.90 9.55 -16.65
C CYS A 585 2.08 10.90 -15.94
N ILE A 586 3.24 11.14 -15.34
CA ILE A 586 3.53 12.40 -14.63
C ILE A 586 3.33 13.64 -15.54
N GLU A 587 3.76 13.56 -16.80
CA GLU A 587 3.65 14.66 -17.76
C GLU A 587 2.21 14.85 -18.24
N HIS A 588 1.47 13.76 -18.38
CA HIS A 588 0.12 13.71 -18.93
C HIS A 588 -0.82 12.87 -18.02
N PRO A 589 -1.17 13.38 -16.83
CA PRO A 589 -1.96 12.63 -15.85
C PRO A 589 -3.43 12.42 -16.23
N ASP A 590 -3.92 13.12 -17.24
CA ASP A 590 -5.31 13.16 -17.68
C ASP A 590 -5.50 12.71 -19.15
N SER A 591 -4.55 11.93 -19.71
CA SER A 591 -4.70 11.35 -21.07
C SER A 591 -5.90 10.40 -21.13
N VAL A 592 -6.14 9.67 -20.05
CA VAL A 592 -7.35 8.89 -19.80
C VAL A 592 -8.03 9.48 -18.58
N LYS A 593 -9.29 9.88 -18.70
CA LYS A 593 -10.03 10.58 -17.64
C LYS A 593 -11.52 10.28 -17.69
N LEU A 594 -12.19 10.66 -16.63
CA LEU A 594 -13.66 10.63 -16.55
C LEU A 594 -14.27 11.85 -17.19
N SER A 595 -15.40 11.65 -17.86
CA SER A 595 -16.32 12.70 -18.31
C SER A 595 -17.74 12.37 -17.86
N GLU A 596 -18.57 13.40 -17.69
CA GLU A 596 -19.94 13.24 -17.23
C GLU A 596 -20.91 13.84 -18.26
N CYS A 597 -22.05 13.17 -18.45
CA CYS A 597 -23.16 13.69 -19.24
C CYS A 597 -24.50 13.16 -18.72
N GLU A 598 -25.57 13.84 -19.12
CA GLU A 598 -26.93 13.38 -18.85
C GLU A 598 -27.58 12.87 -20.15
N SER A 599 -28.46 11.88 -20.04
CA SER A 599 -29.23 11.32 -21.15
C SER A 599 -30.66 10.99 -20.70
N ASN A 600 -31.54 10.77 -21.65
CA ASN A 600 -32.84 10.20 -21.37
C ASN A 600 -32.73 8.69 -21.54
N ALA A 601 -33.09 7.92 -20.53
CA ALA A 601 -33.01 6.46 -20.56
C ALA A 601 -33.83 5.83 -21.71
N ALA A 602 -34.87 6.52 -22.19
CA ALA A 602 -35.67 6.06 -23.34
C ALA A 602 -34.95 6.15 -24.69
N ASP A 603 -33.91 6.97 -24.78
CA ASP A 603 -33.12 7.15 -26.01
C ASP A 603 -31.93 6.13 -26.06
N GLY A 604 -31.81 5.28 -25.05
CA GLY A 604 -30.69 4.37 -24.88
C GLY A 604 -29.45 5.03 -24.29
N ILE A 605 -28.39 4.25 -24.09
CA ILE A 605 -27.10 4.72 -23.57
C ILE A 605 -26.07 4.66 -24.71
N VAL A 606 -25.43 5.81 -24.97
CA VAL A 606 -24.33 5.88 -25.93
C VAL A 606 -23.04 5.40 -25.26
N LEU A 607 -22.39 4.43 -25.87
CA LEU A 607 -21.14 3.82 -25.46
C LEU A 607 -20.04 4.22 -26.44
N PRO A 608 -19.20 5.20 -26.16
CA PRO A 608 -18.08 5.54 -27.03
C PRO A 608 -17.19 4.34 -27.35
N ALA A 609 -16.42 4.39 -28.42
CA ALA A 609 -15.42 3.39 -28.74
C ALA A 609 -14.45 3.23 -27.56
N ASN A 610 -14.08 1.99 -27.25
CA ASN A 610 -13.12 1.67 -26.16
C ASN A 610 -13.39 2.45 -24.88
N SER A 611 -14.56 2.19 -24.27
CA SER A 611 -15.02 2.95 -23.08
C SER A 611 -15.62 2.07 -22.00
N PHE A 612 -15.57 2.58 -20.77
CA PHE A 612 -16.35 2.07 -19.64
C PHE A 612 -17.34 3.16 -19.20
N VAL A 613 -18.62 2.82 -19.21
CA VAL A 613 -19.73 3.74 -18.90
C VAL A 613 -20.47 3.24 -17.67
N VAL A 614 -20.61 4.10 -16.68
CA VAL A 614 -21.49 3.88 -15.52
C VAL A 614 -22.67 4.81 -15.63
N THR A 615 -23.87 4.25 -15.67
CA THR A 615 -25.12 5.00 -15.78
C THR A 615 -25.98 4.79 -14.55
N ARG A 616 -26.41 5.89 -13.93
CA ARG A 616 -27.43 5.90 -12.87
C ARG A 616 -28.75 6.39 -13.42
N ILE A 617 -29.79 5.59 -13.31
CA ILE A 617 -31.14 5.92 -13.75
C ILE A 617 -32.05 5.98 -12.51
N PRO A 618 -32.51 7.16 -12.08
CA PRO A 618 -33.51 7.27 -11.06
C PRO A 618 -34.79 6.53 -11.48
N THR A 619 -35.35 5.67 -10.63
CA THR A 619 -36.54 4.90 -10.98
C THR A 619 -37.63 4.97 -9.91
N VAL A 620 -38.85 4.71 -10.36
CA VAL A 620 -40.00 4.36 -9.53
C VAL A 620 -40.50 2.98 -9.95
N ARG A 621 -40.93 2.20 -8.96
CA ARG A 621 -41.58 0.89 -9.20
C ARG A 621 -43.02 1.06 -9.60
#